data_af8d82f44eaab98dcf185f14261e616c
#
_entry.id   af8d82f44eaab98dcf185f14261e616c
#
_cell.length_a   1.000
_cell.length_b   1.000
_cell.length_c   1.000
_cell.angle_alpha   90.00
_cell.angle_beta   90.00
_cell.angle_gamma   90.00
#
_symmetry.space_group_name_H-M   'P 1'
#
loop_
_entity.id
_entity.type
_entity.pdbx_description
1 polymer ?
#
loop_
_entity_poly.entity_id
_entity_poly.type
_entity_poly.pdbx_seq_one_letter_code
_entity_poly.pdbx_strand_id
1 'polypeptide(L)'
;DALDIAREMPSRSAALCGDQSYMECLSSMKTVWEEQQEAAERHYDRSAGCRFTTLHAYEYTATPRLAKIHHNVIFRNANVPVSPIAWIDTPDIDDLFEALREQCLDAGIGCDVLTLPHNSNLSNGNMFAITGKDLPLEVQRARATLRRDIERLAEITQIKGDSECRNGFASVIGGTDEFCDYEEWRGPEVEDCGLDGAGFGALLDMGCVSRKDYIRYALLEGFREKARIGVNPFKLGIVGATDAHNANPGDVEE
;
A
#
# COMPACT_ATOMS: atom_id res chain seq x y z
N ASP A 1 19.96 -8.53 -3.88
CA ASP A 1 20.97 -7.71 -4.55
C ASP A 1 20.47 -6.27 -4.65
N ALA A 2 21.30 -5.27 -4.28
CA ALA A 2 20.89 -3.85 -4.31
C ALA A 2 20.42 -3.41 -5.70
N LEU A 3 20.86 -4.09 -6.76
CA LEU A 3 20.42 -3.86 -8.14
C LEU A 3 18.98 -4.37 -8.39
N ASP A 4 18.51 -5.38 -7.68
CA ASP A 4 17.15 -5.89 -7.86
C ASP A 4 16.09 -4.96 -7.26
N ILE A 5 16.43 -4.21 -6.21
CA ILE A 5 15.54 -3.23 -5.58
C ILE A 5 15.29 -2.02 -6.50
N ALA A 6 16.26 -1.69 -7.36
CA ALA A 6 16.16 -0.55 -8.29
C ALA A 6 15.39 -0.87 -9.59
N ARG A 7 15.00 -2.12 -9.81
CA ARG A 7 14.26 -2.54 -11.02
C ARG A 7 12.82 -2.05 -11.00
N GLU A 8 12.28 -1.81 -12.18
CA GLU A 8 10.82 -1.55 -12.33
C GLU A 8 10.00 -2.80 -12.07
N MET A 9 10.58 -3.97 -12.31
CA MET A 9 9.98 -5.28 -12.15
C MET A 9 10.83 -6.14 -11.23
N PRO A 10 10.25 -6.78 -10.21
CA PRO A 10 10.99 -7.70 -9.36
C PRO A 10 11.36 -8.98 -10.14
N SER A 11 12.44 -9.63 -9.70
CA SER A 11 12.81 -10.94 -10.22
C SER A 11 13.23 -11.84 -9.06
N ARG A 12 12.92 -13.14 -9.15
CA ARG A 12 13.39 -14.11 -8.17
C ARG A 12 14.87 -14.40 -8.41
N SER A 13 15.65 -14.39 -7.34
CA SER A 13 17.07 -14.69 -7.40
C SER A 13 17.28 -16.21 -7.44
N ALA A 14 17.95 -16.73 -8.47
CA ALA A 14 18.32 -18.15 -8.53
C ALA A 14 19.25 -18.56 -7.37
N ALA A 15 20.05 -17.62 -6.84
CA ALA A 15 20.89 -17.88 -5.66
C ALA A 15 20.09 -18.11 -4.38
N LEU A 16 18.88 -17.57 -4.28
CA LEU A 16 17.99 -17.73 -3.12
C LEU A 16 16.93 -18.81 -3.33
N CYS A 17 16.42 -18.93 -4.55
CA CYS A 17 15.30 -19.81 -4.89
C CYS A 17 15.72 -21.11 -5.60
N GLY A 18 17.03 -21.38 -5.79
CA GLY A 18 17.55 -22.53 -6.52
C GLY A 18 17.41 -22.43 -8.04
N ASP A 19 17.88 -23.43 -8.77
CA ASP A 19 17.81 -23.46 -10.24
C ASP A 19 16.37 -23.64 -10.77
N GLN A 20 15.47 -24.21 -9.96
CA GLN A 20 14.02 -24.21 -10.20
C GLN A 20 13.33 -23.10 -9.40
N SER A 21 13.94 -21.96 -9.38
CA SER A 21 13.76 -20.81 -8.49
C SER A 21 12.31 -20.41 -8.20
N TYR A 22 11.41 -20.60 -9.16
CA TYR A 22 10.00 -20.25 -8.95
C TYR A 22 9.31 -21.20 -7.96
N MET A 23 9.48 -22.50 -8.14
CA MET A 23 8.72 -23.51 -7.38
C MET A 23 9.15 -23.62 -5.92
N GLU A 24 10.44 -23.51 -5.63
CA GLU A 24 10.96 -23.59 -4.26
C GLU A 24 10.53 -22.37 -3.43
N CYS A 25 10.70 -21.17 -3.97
CA CYS A 25 10.26 -19.96 -3.29
C CYS A 25 8.73 -19.91 -3.14
N LEU A 26 7.99 -20.34 -4.14
CA LEU A 26 6.52 -20.39 -4.06
C LEU A 26 6.06 -21.39 -2.99
N SER A 27 6.68 -22.56 -2.89
CA SER A 27 6.40 -23.56 -1.85
C SER A 27 6.70 -23.02 -0.46
N SER A 28 7.86 -22.36 -0.28
CA SER A 28 8.23 -21.76 1.01
C SER A 28 7.26 -20.64 1.41
N MET A 29 6.89 -19.77 0.48
CA MET A 29 5.91 -18.70 0.73
C MET A 29 4.55 -19.28 1.16
N LYS A 30 4.09 -20.35 0.50
CA LYS A 30 2.85 -21.04 0.85
C LYS A 30 2.91 -21.63 2.25
N THR A 31 4.00 -22.29 2.63
CA THR A 31 4.18 -22.87 3.96
C THR A 31 4.12 -21.78 5.04
N VAL A 32 4.84 -20.68 4.87
CA VAL A 32 4.82 -19.56 5.82
C VAL A 32 3.42 -18.96 5.92
N TRP A 33 2.69 -18.84 4.82
CA TRP A 33 1.32 -18.35 4.79
C TRP A 33 0.36 -19.26 5.56
N GLU A 34 0.49 -20.58 5.43
CA GLU A 34 -0.28 -21.58 6.18
C GLU A 34 0.02 -21.50 7.68
N GLU A 35 1.30 -21.43 8.07
CA GLU A 35 1.72 -21.27 9.47
C GLU A 35 1.18 -19.99 10.11
N GLN A 36 1.18 -18.87 9.38
CA GLN A 36 0.60 -17.59 9.82
C GLN A 36 -0.90 -17.70 10.04
N GLN A 37 -1.63 -18.36 9.14
CA GLN A 37 -3.06 -18.59 9.28
C GLN A 37 -3.37 -19.46 10.52
N GLU A 38 -2.61 -20.53 10.73
CA GLU A 38 -2.76 -21.39 11.92
C GLU A 38 -2.49 -20.61 13.21
N ALA A 39 -1.49 -19.73 13.22
CA ALA A 39 -1.19 -18.91 14.38
C ALA A 39 -2.32 -17.91 14.66
N ALA A 40 -2.86 -17.26 13.63
CA ALA A 40 -3.99 -16.35 13.78
C ALA A 40 -5.22 -17.08 14.33
N GLU A 41 -5.62 -18.21 13.76
CA GLU A 41 -6.78 -18.98 14.23
C GLU A 41 -6.60 -19.53 15.64
N ARG A 42 -5.38 -19.94 16.02
CA ARG A 42 -5.08 -20.42 17.38
C ARG A 42 -5.31 -19.37 18.45
N HIS A 43 -5.08 -18.13 18.13
CA HIS A 43 -5.18 -17.02 19.09
C HIS A 43 -6.48 -16.24 19.02
N TYR A 44 -7.32 -16.49 18.02
CA TYR A 44 -8.61 -15.80 17.88
C TYR A 44 -9.61 -16.30 18.95
N ASP A 45 -10.04 -15.43 19.85
CA ASP A 45 -11.10 -15.75 20.79
C ASP A 45 -12.48 -15.64 20.13
N ARG A 46 -12.98 -16.75 19.59
CA ARG A 46 -14.31 -16.86 18.97
C ARG A 46 -15.43 -17.09 19.98
N SER A 47 -15.15 -17.02 21.29
CA SER A 47 -16.18 -17.07 22.35
C SER A 47 -17.04 -15.81 22.34
N ALA A 48 -18.19 -15.87 23.04
CA ALA A 48 -19.03 -14.68 23.23
C ALA A 48 -18.31 -13.53 23.97
N GLY A 49 -17.21 -13.81 24.66
CA GLY A 49 -16.37 -12.82 25.34
C GLY A 49 -15.50 -12.02 24.38
N CYS A 50 -15.17 -12.57 23.21
CA CYS A 50 -14.38 -11.94 22.14
C CYS A 50 -13.23 -11.07 22.66
N ARG A 51 -12.37 -11.66 23.53
CA ARG A 51 -11.33 -10.91 24.25
C ARG A 51 -10.11 -10.59 23.41
N PHE A 52 -9.90 -11.32 22.32
CA PHE A 52 -8.80 -11.13 21.42
C PHE A 52 -9.21 -11.47 19.98
N THR A 53 -9.02 -10.52 19.08
CA THR A 53 -9.30 -10.68 17.64
C THR A 53 -8.01 -10.70 16.87
N THR A 54 -7.85 -11.68 16.00
CA THR A 54 -6.77 -11.77 15.02
C THR A 54 -7.35 -11.66 13.62
N LEU A 55 -6.56 -11.14 12.71
CA LEU A 55 -6.89 -11.05 11.29
C LEU A 55 -5.77 -11.72 10.49
N HIS A 56 -6.14 -12.38 9.39
CA HIS A 56 -5.17 -12.83 8.41
C HIS A 56 -4.75 -11.62 7.58
N ALA A 57 -3.45 -11.37 7.50
CA ALA A 57 -2.93 -10.24 6.75
C ALA A 57 -1.51 -10.52 6.25
N TYR A 58 -1.07 -9.78 5.24
CA TYR A 58 0.31 -9.73 4.80
C TYR A 58 0.63 -8.35 4.23
N GLU A 59 1.90 -8.02 4.12
CA GLU A 59 2.34 -6.81 3.45
C GLU A 59 2.70 -7.11 1.99
N TYR A 60 2.01 -6.43 1.06
CA TYR A 60 2.43 -6.33 -0.33
C TYR A 60 3.49 -5.25 -0.42
N THR A 61 4.76 -5.68 -0.57
CA THR A 61 5.94 -4.81 -0.50
C THR A 61 6.46 -4.52 -1.91
N ALA A 62 5.91 -3.52 -2.58
CA ALA A 62 6.37 -3.08 -3.88
C ALA A 62 7.33 -1.88 -3.75
N THR A 63 8.49 -1.98 -4.40
CA THR A 63 9.53 -0.93 -4.38
C THR A 63 10.05 -0.57 -5.78
N PRO A 64 9.16 -0.30 -6.75
CA PRO A 64 9.60 0.00 -8.11
C PRO A 64 10.50 1.24 -8.11
N ARG A 65 11.69 1.12 -8.68
CA ARG A 65 12.69 2.21 -8.77
C ARG A 65 12.94 2.90 -7.39
N LEU A 66 12.94 2.12 -6.31
CA LEU A 66 13.15 2.61 -4.93
C LEU A 66 12.07 3.59 -4.43
N ALA A 67 10.89 3.60 -5.02
CA ALA A 67 9.70 4.26 -4.48
C ALA A 67 8.90 3.24 -3.65
N LYS A 68 8.47 3.63 -2.45
CA LYS A 68 7.74 2.73 -1.55
C LYS A 68 6.24 2.72 -1.90
N ILE A 69 5.75 1.57 -2.38
CA ILE A 69 4.33 1.36 -2.67
C ILE A 69 3.89 0.10 -1.90
N HIS A 70 3.79 0.24 -0.59
CA HIS A 70 3.48 -0.85 0.30
C HIS A 70 2.02 -0.81 0.75
N HIS A 71 1.39 -1.98 0.80
CA HIS A 71 0.01 -2.14 1.25
C HIS A 71 -0.10 -3.30 2.22
N ASN A 72 -0.70 -3.08 3.37
CA ASN A 72 -1.20 -4.19 4.16
C ASN A 72 -2.46 -4.73 3.49
N VAL A 73 -2.48 -6.02 3.18
CA VAL A 73 -3.63 -6.74 2.66
C VAL A 73 -4.25 -7.51 3.82
N ILE A 74 -5.46 -7.15 4.21
CA ILE A 74 -6.11 -7.62 5.45
C ILE A 74 -7.41 -8.31 5.08
N PHE A 75 -7.56 -9.57 5.52
CA PHE A 75 -8.75 -10.38 5.28
C PHE A 75 -9.66 -10.38 6.50
N ARG A 76 -10.95 -10.30 6.26
CA ARG A 76 -11.98 -10.27 7.31
C ARG A 76 -12.16 -11.60 8.03
N ASN A 77 -11.84 -12.71 7.38
CA ASN A 77 -12.06 -14.07 7.87
C ASN A 77 -10.99 -15.04 7.36
N ALA A 78 -11.09 -16.30 7.74
CA ALA A 78 -10.14 -17.36 7.36
C ALA A 78 -10.30 -17.86 5.90
N ASN A 79 -11.25 -17.34 5.14
CA ASN A 79 -11.39 -17.69 3.73
C ASN A 79 -10.47 -16.77 2.92
N VAL A 80 -9.25 -17.16 2.73
CA VAL A 80 -8.18 -16.36 2.12
C VAL A 80 -7.66 -17.05 0.85
N PRO A 81 -6.96 -16.34 -0.05
CA PRO A 81 -6.26 -16.96 -1.17
C PRO A 81 -5.27 -18.04 -0.72
N VAL A 82 -5.01 -19.01 -1.59
CA VAL A 82 -4.10 -20.13 -1.33
C VAL A 82 -2.66 -19.67 -1.02
N SER A 83 -2.27 -18.52 -1.56
CA SER A 83 -0.98 -17.88 -1.30
C SER A 83 -1.14 -16.36 -1.30
N PRO A 84 -0.27 -15.61 -0.61
CA PRO A 84 -0.22 -14.16 -0.72
C PRO A 84 0.09 -13.75 -2.16
N ILE A 85 -0.56 -12.68 -2.63
CA ILE A 85 -0.25 -12.08 -3.93
C ILE A 85 0.92 -11.12 -3.72
N ALA A 86 2.07 -11.43 -4.30
CA ALA A 86 3.29 -10.67 -4.10
C ALA A 86 3.56 -9.71 -5.27
N TRP A 87 4.41 -8.73 -5.05
CA TRP A 87 4.82 -7.77 -6.08
C TRP A 87 5.38 -8.45 -7.35
N ILE A 88 6.04 -9.59 -7.21
CA ILE A 88 6.55 -10.34 -8.37
C ILE A 88 5.43 -10.92 -9.25
N ASP A 89 4.25 -11.15 -8.68
CA ASP A 89 3.10 -11.73 -9.38
C ASP A 89 2.25 -10.62 -10.02
N THR A 90 2.20 -9.46 -9.37
CA THR A 90 1.41 -8.29 -9.79
C THR A 90 2.27 -7.03 -9.63
N PRO A 91 3.06 -6.64 -10.64
CA PRO A 91 4.02 -5.55 -10.52
C PRO A 91 3.38 -4.15 -10.43
N ASP A 92 2.12 -4.02 -10.81
CA ASP A 92 1.33 -2.80 -10.70
C ASP A 92 0.28 -2.93 -9.59
N ILE A 93 -0.03 -1.84 -8.91
CA ILE A 93 -1.02 -1.83 -7.83
C ILE A 93 -2.44 -2.13 -8.34
N ASP A 94 -2.76 -1.71 -9.55
CA ASP A 94 -4.05 -2.04 -10.16
C ASP A 94 -4.17 -3.54 -10.42
N ASP A 95 -3.06 -4.22 -10.77
CA ASP A 95 -3.02 -5.66 -10.96
C ASP A 95 -3.20 -6.41 -9.62
N LEU A 96 -2.65 -5.87 -8.51
CA LEU A 96 -2.93 -6.40 -7.16
C LEU A 96 -4.43 -6.36 -6.86
N PHE A 97 -5.10 -5.24 -7.12
CA PHE A 97 -6.53 -5.11 -6.86
C PHE A 97 -7.36 -6.06 -7.72
N GLU A 98 -7.02 -6.24 -8.99
CA GLU A 98 -7.67 -7.20 -9.88
C GLU A 98 -7.45 -8.64 -9.39
N ALA A 99 -6.22 -9.01 -9.00
CA ALA A 99 -5.92 -10.34 -8.47
C ALA A 99 -6.66 -10.60 -7.14
N LEU A 100 -6.76 -9.61 -6.25
CA LEU A 100 -7.56 -9.72 -5.03
C LEU A 100 -9.06 -9.87 -5.33
N ARG A 101 -9.56 -9.19 -6.35
CA ARG A 101 -10.93 -9.40 -6.81
C ARG A 101 -11.14 -10.84 -7.26
N GLU A 102 -10.30 -11.34 -8.16
CA GLU A 102 -10.42 -12.68 -8.73
C GLU A 102 -10.23 -13.80 -7.70
N GLN A 103 -9.19 -13.69 -6.85
CA GLN A 103 -8.80 -14.76 -5.93
C GLN A 103 -9.50 -14.70 -4.57
N CYS A 104 -10.19 -13.59 -4.25
CA CYS A 104 -10.88 -13.40 -2.99
C CYS A 104 -12.35 -13.04 -3.23
N LEU A 105 -12.67 -11.85 -3.70
CA LEU A 105 -14.04 -11.35 -3.73
C LEU A 105 -14.96 -12.15 -4.64
N ASP A 106 -14.48 -12.52 -5.83
CA ASP A 106 -15.23 -13.25 -6.86
C ASP A 106 -14.97 -14.77 -6.85
N ALA A 107 -14.06 -15.25 -5.97
CA ALA A 107 -13.68 -16.67 -5.89
C ALA A 107 -14.79 -17.59 -5.37
N GLY A 108 -15.89 -17.07 -4.86
CA GLY A 108 -17.01 -17.86 -4.35
C GLY A 108 -16.74 -18.60 -3.02
N ILE A 109 -15.62 -18.29 -2.35
CA ILE A 109 -15.22 -18.91 -1.08
C ILE A 109 -15.68 -18.12 0.15
N GLY A 110 -16.39 -17.00 -0.04
CA GLY A 110 -16.80 -16.10 1.06
C GLY A 110 -15.64 -15.27 1.62
N CYS A 111 -14.59 -15.06 0.84
CA CYS A 111 -13.48 -14.17 1.16
C CYS A 111 -13.93 -12.71 1.10
N ASP A 112 -13.39 -11.88 2.02
CA ASP A 112 -13.57 -10.43 2.04
C ASP A 112 -12.24 -9.78 2.44
N VAL A 113 -11.83 -8.72 1.75
CA VAL A 113 -10.50 -8.13 1.84
C VAL A 113 -10.55 -6.62 1.78
N LEU A 114 -9.63 -5.98 2.50
CA LEU A 114 -9.29 -4.58 2.33
C LEU A 114 -7.78 -4.41 2.19
N THR A 115 -7.36 -3.35 1.55
CA THR A 115 -5.97 -2.92 1.52
C THR A 115 -5.79 -1.60 2.26
N LEU A 116 -4.61 -1.41 2.82
CA LEU A 116 -4.22 -0.24 3.57
C LEU A 116 -2.84 0.22 3.08
N PRO A 117 -2.78 1.25 2.21
CA PRO A 117 -1.51 1.88 1.86
C PRO A 117 -0.89 2.53 3.08
N HIS A 118 0.40 2.34 3.26
CA HIS A 118 1.12 2.90 4.40
C HIS A 118 2.44 3.53 3.97
N ASN A 119 2.90 4.53 4.73
CA ASN A 119 4.14 5.25 4.50
C ASN A 119 4.21 5.87 3.08
N SER A 120 3.13 6.50 2.65
CA SER A 120 3.02 7.10 1.32
C SER A 120 4.01 8.25 1.07
N ASN A 121 4.52 8.90 2.15
CA ASN A 121 5.55 9.94 2.10
C ASN A 121 6.86 9.51 1.40
N LEU A 122 7.09 8.21 1.22
CA LEU A 122 8.24 7.64 0.50
C LEU A 122 7.86 7.05 -0.87
N SER A 123 6.68 7.36 -1.39
CA SER A 123 6.22 6.80 -2.67
C SER A 123 6.65 7.58 -3.90
N ASN A 124 7.25 8.77 -3.74
CA ASN A 124 7.54 9.71 -4.85
C ASN A 124 6.32 9.97 -5.76
N GLY A 125 5.12 10.03 -5.18
CA GLY A 125 3.86 10.29 -5.88
C GLY A 125 3.19 9.08 -6.52
N ASN A 126 3.75 7.89 -6.36
CA ASN A 126 3.23 6.70 -7.02
C ASN A 126 2.11 6.00 -6.23
N MET A 127 2.04 6.15 -4.89
CA MET A 127 1.03 5.51 -4.05
C MET A 127 -0.41 5.88 -4.47
N PHE A 128 -0.67 7.16 -4.66
CA PHE A 128 -1.99 7.67 -5.06
C PHE A 128 -2.01 8.18 -6.51
N ALA A 129 -1.16 7.61 -7.36
CA ALA A 129 -1.20 7.91 -8.79
C ALA A 129 -2.53 7.44 -9.41
N ILE A 130 -3.03 8.20 -10.38
CA ILE A 130 -4.14 7.80 -11.24
C ILE A 130 -3.55 7.30 -12.55
N THR A 131 -3.56 6.00 -12.72
CA THR A 131 -3.06 5.30 -13.89
C THR A 131 -4.13 5.15 -14.98
N GLY A 132 -3.75 4.80 -16.20
CA GLY A 132 -4.67 4.44 -17.27
C GLY A 132 -5.66 5.53 -17.69
N LYS A 133 -5.29 6.82 -17.58
CA LYS A 133 -6.14 7.95 -18.04
C LYS A 133 -6.42 7.93 -19.55
N ASP A 134 -5.65 7.17 -20.31
CA ASP A 134 -5.80 6.92 -21.75
C ASP A 134 -6.74 5.73 -22.07
N LEU A 135 -7.12 4.94 -21.07
CA LEU A 135 -8.04 3.82 -21.24
C LEU A 135 -9.49 4.30 -21.47
N PRO A 136 -10.37 3.45 -22.03
CA PRO A 136 -11.80 3.74 -22.13
C PRO A 136 -12.40 4.14 -20.78
N LEU A 137 -13.35 5.07 -20.80
CA LEU A 137 -13.91 5.67 -19.59
C LEU A 137 -14.57 4.65 -18.65
N GLU A 138 -15.21 3.61 -19.22
CA GLU A 138 -15.79 2.51 -18.47
C GLU A 138 -14.72 1.71 -17.70
N VAL A 139 -13.53 1.49 -18.29
CA VAL A 139 -12.41 0.81 -17.65
C VAL A 139 -11.86 1.66 -16.52
N GLN A 140 -11.67 2.96 -16.73
CA GLN A 140 -11.24 3.89 -15.69
C GLN A 140 -12.20 3.89 -14.49
N ARG A 141 -13.52 3.90 -14.76
CA ARG A 141 -14.55 3.82 -13.72
C ARG A 141 -14.54 2.49 -12.97
N ALA A 142 -14.37 1.38 -13.68
CA ALA A 142 -14.28 0.06 -13.06
C ALA A 142 -13.09 -0.04 -12.11
N ARG A 143 -11.89 0.39 -12.54
CA ARG A 143 -10.68 0.43 -11.70
C ARG A 143 -10.85 1.35 -10.49
N ALA A 144 -11.35 2.57 -10.68
CA ALA A 144 -11.61 3.50 -9.59
C ALA A 144 -12.64 2.97 -8.58
N THR A 145 -13.63 2.23 -9.05
CA THR A 145 -14.64 1.58 -8.20
C THR A 145 -14.03 0.46 -7.39
N LEU A 146 -13.24 -0.42 -8.03
CA LEU A 146 -12.55 -1.53 -7.37
C LEU A 146 -11.59 -1.01 -6.30
N ARG A 147 -10.76 -0.01 -6.65
CA ARG A 147 -9.84 0.62 -5.69
C ARG A 147 -10.60 1.19 -4.48
N ARG A 148 -11.65 1.98 -4.68
CA ARG A 148 -12.49 2.51 -3.61
C ARG A 148 -13.06 1.42 -2.70
N ASP A 149 -13.44 0.28 -3.27
CA ASP A 149 -14.11 -0.79 -2.54
C ASP A 149 -13.13 -1.69 -1.77
N ILE A 150 -11.88 -1.77 -2.21
CA ILE A 150 -10.80 -2.53 -1.56
C ILE A 150 -9.92 -1.62 -0.68
N GLU A 151 -9.44 -0.48 -1.19
CA GLU A 151 -8.59 0.47 -0.48
C GLU A 151 -9.45 1.47 0.29
N ARG A 152 -9.84 1.10 1.52
CA ARG A 152 -10.77 1.87 2.35
C ARG A 152 -10.10 2.67 3.46
N LEU A 153 -8.86 2.35 3.78
CA LEU A 153 -8.07 2.98 4.82
C LEU A 153 -6.75 3.46 4.25
N ALA A 154 -6.13 4.44 4.90
CA ALA A 154 -4.74 4.83 4.66
C ALA A 154 -4.08 5.24 5.97
N GLU A 155 -2.80 4.97 6.10
CA GLU A 155 -2.00 5.35 7.25
C GLU A 155 -1.44 6.75 7.07
N ILE A 156 -1.62 7.60 8.09
CA ILE A 156 -1.12 8.98 8.05
C ILE A 156 0.23 9.17 8.74
N THR A 157 0.62 8.28 9.65
CA THR A 157 1.90 8.37 10.36
C THR A 157 2.38 7.02 10.85
N GLN A 158 3.70 6.85 10.94
CA GLN A 158 4.39 5.70 11.49
C GLN A 158 5.84 6.08 11.88
N ILE A 159 6.68 5.11 12.29
CA ILE A 159 8.09 5.36 12.65
C ILE A 159 8.94 5.98 11.52
N LYS A 160 8.48 5.96 10.27
CA LYS A 160 9.12 6.61 9.11
C LYS A 160 8.46 7.94 8.75
N GLY A 161 7.81 8.58 9.73
CA GLY A 161 7.32 9.94 9.66
C GLY A 161 5.89 10.12 9.14
N ASP A 162 5.52 11.37 9.00
CA ASP A 162 4.21 11.82 8.58
C ASP A 162 3.92 11.58 7.10
N SER A 163 2.72 11.15 6.82
CA SER A 163 2.14 11.01 5.48
C SER A 163 0.85 11.80 5.32
N GLU A 164 0.47 12.67 6.28
CA GLU A 164 -0.76 13.44 6.22
C GLU A 164 -0.65 14.60 5.26
N CYS A 165 0.35 15.47 5.46
CA CYS A 165 0.50 16.70 4.72
C CYS A 165 1.96 17.20 4.70
N ARG A 166 2.25 18.20 3.88
CA ARG A 166 3.52 18.91 3.83
C ARG A 166 3.30 20.35 3.42
N ASN A 167 4.00 21.27 4.06
CA ASN A 167 4.06 22.66 3.68
C ASN A 167 4.95 22.88 2.43
N GLY A 168 4.82 24.04 1.80
CA GLY A 168 5.74 24.50 0.77
C GLY A 168 5.47 24.04 -0.66
N PHE A 169 4.48 23.22 -0.92
CA PHE A 169 4.11 22.87 -2.29
C PHE A 169 3.56 24.06 -3.05
N ALA A 170 4.07 24.31 -4.25
CA ALA A 170 3.54 25.32 -5.16
C ALA A 170 2.08 24.99 -5.55
N SER A 171 1.24 26.03 -5.67
CA SER A 171 -0.16 25.90 -6.09
C SER A 171 -1.06 25.06 -5.19
N VAL A 172 -0.67 24.78 -3.95
CA VAL A 172 -1.54 24.20 -2.95
C VAL A 172 -2.47 25.26 -2.38
N ILE A 173 -3.77 24.97 -2.33
CA ILE A 173 -4.78 25.84 -1.76
C ILE A 173 -4.71 25.75 -0.24
N GLY A 174 -4.57 26.89 0.43
CA GLY A 174 -4.51 27.02 1.86
C GLY A 174 -3.26 27.75 2.34
N GLY A 175 -3.21 28.09 3.62
CA GLY A 175 -2.03 28.63 4.29
C GLY A 175 -1.11 27.50 4.79
N THR A 176 0.00 27.92 5.39
CA THR A 176 0.88 27.01 6.14
C THR A 176 0.14 26.44 7.34
N ASP A 177 0.24 25.14 7.54
CA ASP A 177 -0.28 24.41 8.68
C ASP A 177 0.91 23.98 9.55
N GLU A 178 0.93 24.36 10.82
CA GLU A 178 2.03 24.10 11.75
C GLU A 178 2.26 22.61 12.02
N PHE A 179 1.23 21.78 11.82
CA PHE A 179 1.36 20.33 12.03
C PHE A 179 1.90 19.60 10.79
N CYS A 180 1.91 20.22 9.62
CA CYS A 180 2.46 19.62 8.40
C CYS A 180 4.00 19.59 8.34
N ASP A 181 4.68 20.19 9.31
CA ASP A 181 6.14 20.14 9.44
C ASP A 181 6.57 19.19 10.59
N TYR A 182 5.60 18.48 11.21
CA TYR A 182 5.84 17.58 12.31
C TYR A 182 6.19 16.17 11.79
N GLU A 183 7.26 15.58 12.33
CA GLU A 183 7.72 14.23 11.96
C GLU A 183 7.97 14.00 10.45
N GLU A 184 8.32 15.03 9.71
CA GLU A 184 8.71 14.87 8.32
C GLU A 184 9.97 14.02 8.17
N TRP A 185 9.88 12.93 7.41
CA TRP A 185 11.04 12.09 7.11
C TRP A 185 12.00 12.75 6.12
N ARG A 186 11.47 13.43 5.10
CA ARG A 186 12.24 14.09 4.06
C ARG A 186 12.20 15.60 4.26
N GLY A 187 13.39 16.21 4.43
CA GLY A 187 13.53 17.61 4.78
C GLY A 187 12.94 18.60 3.75
N PRO A 188 12.79 19.88 4.15
CA PRO A 188 12.16 20.88 3.30
C PRO A 188 12.95 21.25 2.05
N GLU A 189 14.24 20.87 1.99
CA GLU A 189 15.13 21.10 0.85
C GLU A 189 14.89 20.14 -0.33
N VAL A 190 14.08 19.10 -0.14
CA VAL A 190 13.79 18.14 -1.21
C VAL A 190 12.86 18.76 -2.24
N GLU A 191 13.25 18.64 -3.51
CA GLU A 191 12.54 19.21 -4.64
C GLU A 191 11.08 18.76 -4.76
N ASP A 192 10.16 19.68 -5.08
CA ASP A 192 8.75 19.39 -5.42
C ASP A 192 8.68 18.75 -6.83
N CYS A 193 8.01 17.62 -6.96
CA CYS A 193 7.76 16.97 -8.25
C CYS A 193 6.86 17.79 -9.19
N GLY A 194 6.26 18.88 -8.74
CA GLY A 194 5.27 19.66 -9.47
C GLY A 194 3.85 19.09 -9.36
N LEU A 195 2.91 19.71 -10.10
CA LEU A 195 1.47 19.46 -9.93
C LEU A 195 1.04 18.00 -10.11
N ASP A 196 1.57 17.32 -11.11
CA ASP A 196 1.21 15.95 -11.45
C ASP A 196 2.43 15.02 -11.47
N GLY A 197 3.57 15.52 -11.00
CA GLY A 197 4.84 14.82 -11.07
C GLY A 197 4.89 13.60 -10.15
N ALA A 198 5.67 12.62 -10.59
CA ALA A 198 6.11 11.48 -9.81
C ALA A 198 7.62 11.31 -9.97
N GLY A 199 8.28 10.79 -8.94
CA GLY A 199 9.71 10.59 -8.91
C GLY A 199 10.09 9.13 -8.67
N PHE A 200 11.33 8.95 -8.18
CA PHE A 200 11.90 7.66 -7.82
C PHE A 200 12.95 7.85 -6.72
N GLY A 201 13.29 6.77 -6.02
CA GLY A 201 14.46 6.75 -5.13
C GLY A 201 14.22 7.21 -3.70
N ALA A 202 12.98 7.48 -3.28
CA ALA A 202 12.67 8.00 -1.93
C ALA A 202 13.20 7.12 -0.79
N LEU A 203 13.33 5.80 -0.97
CA LEU A 203 13.94 4.90 0.02
C LEU A 203 15.41 5.19 0.29
N LEU A 204 16.10 5.90 -0.59
CA LEU A 204 17.48 6.35 -0.43
C LEU A 204 17.56 7.89 -0.31
N ASP A 205 16.46 8.52 0.09
CA ASP A 205 16.33 9.97 0.19
C ASP A 205 16.63 10.71 -1.14
N MET A 206 16.27 10.08 -2.26
CA MET A 206 16.47 10.58 -3.61
C MET A 206 15.16 10.99 -4.28
N GLY A 207 15.30 11.75 -5.36
CA GLY A 207 14.17 12.21 -6.17
C GLY A 207 13.34 13.29 -5.48
N CYS A 208 12.24 13.64 -6.11
CA CYS A 208 11.33 14.70 -5.64
C CYS A 208 10.27 14.18 -4.66
N VAL A 209 9.67 15.08 -3.90
CA VAL A 209 8.48 14.84 -3.09
C VAL A 209 7.24 15.27 -3.87
N SER A 210 6.23 14.43 -3.92
CA SER A 210 4.99 14.68 -4.64
C SER A 210 3.85 15.03 -3.67
N ARG A 211 2.90 15.82 -4.14
CA ARG A 211 1.62 16.00 -3.42
C ARG A 211 0.91 14.68 -3.17
N LYS A 212 1.03 13.74 -4.10
CA LYS A 212 0.44 12.39 -4.01
C LYS A 212 1.17 11.46 -3.03
N ASP A 213 2.21 11.96 -2.35
CA ASP A 213 2.81 11.30 -1.20
C ASP A 213 1.98 11.50 0.09
N TYR A 214 1.04 12.45 0.08
CA TYR A 214 0.33 12.88 1.28
C TYR A 214 -1.18 12.70 1.16
N ILE A 215 -1.78 12.20 2.23
CA ILE A 215 -3.20 11.83 2.30
C ILE A 215 -4.13 13.00 2.02
N ARG A 216 -3.86 14.20 2.55
CA ARG A 216 -4.71 15.37 2.30
C ARG A 216 -4.85 15.66 0.80
N TYR A 217 -3.78 15.49 0.04
CA TYR A 217 -3.81 15.72 -1.41
C TYR A 217 -4.39 14.54 -2.17
N ALA A 218 -4.19 13.30 -1.69
CA ALA A 218 -4.88 12.13 -2.24
C ALA A 218 -6.41 12.28 -2.14
N LEU A 219 -6.93 12.76 -1.01
CA LEU A 219 -8.35 13.04 -0.86
C LEU A 219 -8.85 14.10 -1.85
N LEU A 220 -8.07 15.17 -2.10
CA LEU A 220 -8.40 16.17 -3.12
C LEU A 220 -8.39 15.59 -4.53
N GLU A 221 -7.42 14.75 -4.85
CA GLU A 221 -7.38 14.04 -6.14
C GLU A 221 -8.58 13.12 -6.32
N GLY A 222 -9.05 12.47 -5.26
CA GLY A 222 -10.30 11.71 -5.27
C GLY A 222 -11.53 12.53 -5.66
N PHE A 223 -11.62 13.79 -5.23
CA PHE A 223 -12.69 14.72 -5.66
C PHE A 223 -12.52 15.14 -7.12
N ARG A 224 -11.29 15.35 -7.60
CA ARG A 224 -11.01 15.65 -9.00
C ARG A 224 -11.43 14.47 -9.90
N GLU A 225 -11.08 13.25 -9.53
CA GLU A 225 -11.49 12.05 -10.24
C GLU A 225 -13.02 11.87 -10.23
N LYS A 226 -13.68 12.12 -9.10
CA LYS A 226 -15.15 12.12 -9.07
C LYS A 226 -15.77 13.11 -10.06
N ALA A 227 -15.19 14.29 -10.19
CA ALA A 227 -15.67 15.28 -11.17
C ALA A 227 -15.36 14.84 -12.61
N ARG A 228 -14.24 14.18 -12.86
CA ARG A 228 -13.79 13.75 -14.19
C ARG A 228 -14.50 12.50 -14.70
N ILE A 229 -14.58 11.44 -13.86
CA ILE A 229 -15.12 10.13 -14.25
C ILE A 229 -16.37 9.69 -13.48
N GLY A 230 -16.82 10.47 -12.50
CA GLY A 230 -17.99 10.15 -11.67
C GLY A 230 -17.72 9.25 -10.47
N VAL A 231 -16.50 8.75 -10.29
CA VAL A 231 -16.09 7.88 -9.18
C VAL A 231 -14.93 8.52 -8.41
N ASN A 232 -15.01 8.49 -7.08
CA ASN A 232 -13.89 8.88 -6.20
C ASN A 232 -13.17 7.62 -5.75
N PRO A 233 -11.93 7.35 -6.20
CA PRO A 233 -11.16 6.18 -5.77
C PRO A 233 -10.61 6.30 -4.34
N PHE A 234 -10.49 7.50 -3.79
CA PHE A 234 -9.85 7.78 -2.52
C PHE A 234 -10.84 8.24 -1.44
N LYS A 235 -11.79 7.37 -1.09
CA LYS A 235 -12.67 7.55 0.07
C LYS A 235 -12.08 6.85 1.28
N LEU A 236 -10.99 7.40 1.79
CA LEU A 236 -10.14 6.78 2.78
C LEU A 236 -10.59 7.13 4.20
N GLY A 237 -10.68 6.12 5.07
CA GLY A 237 -10.58 6.27 6.51
C GLY A 237 -9.11 6.36 6.92
N ILE A 238 -8.84 6.94 8.08
CA ILE A 238 -7.48 7.26 8.51
C ILE A 238 -7.08 6.39 9.70
N VAL A 239 -5.85 5.86 9.66
CA VAL A 239 -5.23 5.11 10.76
C VAL A 239 -3.81 5.63 10.99
N GLY A 240 -3.30 5.44 12.20
CA GLY A 240 -1.88 5.57 12.53
C GLY A 240 -1.36 4.23 13.04
N ALA A 241 -0.13 3.90 12.75
CA ALA A 241 0.52 2.66 13.17
C ALA A 241 2.02 2.86 13.35
N THR A 242 2.76 1.84 13.73
CA THR A 242 4.22 1.93 13.93
C THR A 242 5.00 1.36 12.76
N ASP A 243 4.43 0.40 12.04
CA ASP A 243 5.16 -0.40 11.05
C ASP A 243 6.41 -1.08 11.63
N ALA A 244 6.36 -1.42 12.93
CA ALA A 244 7.45 -2.09 13.62
C ALA A 244 7.53 -3.57 13.22
N HIS A 245 8.74 -4.02 12.83
CA HIS A 245 8.99 -5.37 12.31
C HIS A 245 9.74 -6.26 13.33
N ASN A 246 9.59 -5.95 14.63
CA ASN A 246 10.28 -6.66 15.72
C ASN A 246 9.38 -7.70 16.42
N ALA A 247 8.18 -7.95 15.91
CA ALA A 247 7.15 -8.81 16.51
C ALA A 247 6.75 -8.39 17.94
N ASN A 248 6.93 -7.13 18.30
CA ASN A 248 6.56 -6.54 19.59
C ASN A 248 5.52 -5.43 19.37
N PRO A 249 4.23 -5.79 19.21
CA PRO A 249 3.18 -4.81 18.92
C PRO A 249 3.03 -3.83 20.09
N GLY A 250 2.91 -2.54 19.76
CA GLY A 250 2.79 -1.47 20.74
C GLY A 250 4.12 -1.04 21.36
N ASP A 251 5.27 -1.48 20.80
CA ASP A 251 6.60 -1.03 21.21
C ASP A 251 6.89 0.36 20.67
N VAL A 252 6.20 1.34 21.22
CA VAL A 252 6.39 2.76 20.92
C VAL A 252 6.43 3.54 22.23
N GLU A 253 7.31 4.51 22.29
CA GLU A 253 7.32 5.54 23.34
C GLU A 253 6.51 6.75 22.86
N GLU A 254 5.67 7.30 23.76
CA GLU A 254 4.95 8.56 23.52
C GLU A 254 5.88 9.76 23.71
#